data_4e7a4ddff85600b376f73f7847ee9c4b
#
_entry.id   4e7a4ddff85600b376f73f7847ee9c4b
#
_cell.length_a   1.000
_cell.length_b   1.000
_cell.length_c   1.000
_cell.angle_alpha   90.00
_cell.angle_beta   90.00
_cell.angle_gamma   90.00
#
_symmetry.space_group_name_H-M   'P 1'
#
loop_
_entity.id
_entity.type
_entity.pdbx_description
1 polymer ?
#
loop_
_entity_poly.entity_id
_entity_poly.type
_entity_poly.pdbx_seq_one_letter_code
_entity_poly.pdbx_strand_id
1 'polypeptide(L)'
;MAILHASPTTTSATDDHGVGNVFESKDGKKYKWVEVVDVDLAVGYVVCPASTDGTKVTADVSGGSQLAQRGIGVALGTVDISDKKYAFIQVAGVADVYSDGSVAAGEAVVADSSTNGLADTMADGEEEQVFGWALEADSGSPV
;
A
#
# COMPACT_ATOMS: atom_id res chain seq x y z
N MET A 1 -9.09 -16.05 10.42
CA MET A 1 -9.13 -14.95 9.44
C MET A 1 -10.39 -15.10 8.60
N ALA A 2 -11.12 -14.03 8.40
CA ALA A 2 -12.36 -14.05 7.62
C ALA A 2 -12.07 -14.12 6.11
N ILE A 3 -12.94 -14.79 5.37
CA ILE A 3 -12.88 -14.82 3.90
C ILE A 3 -13.51 -13.52 3.36
N LEU A 4 -12.84 -12.88 2.40
CA LEU A 4 -13.36 -11.69 1.74
C LEU A 4 -14.49 -12.05 0.79
N HIS A 5 -15.68 -11.51 1.03
CA HIS A 5 -16.86 -11.63 0.15
C HIS A 5 -17.13 -10.34 -0.65
N ALA A 6 -16.51 -9.22 -0.27
CA ALA A 6 -16.57 -7.96 -1.01
C ALA A 6 -15.51 -7.92 -2.11
N SER A 7 -15.69 -7.01 -3.10
CA SER A 7 -14.62 -6.72 -4.05
C SER A 7 -13.45 -6.02 -3.32
N PRO A 8 -12.20 -6.44 -3.52
CA PRO A 8 -11.06 -5.79 -2.89
C PRO A 8 -10.81 -4.36 -3.40
N THR A 9 -11.47 -3.96 -4.49
CA THR A 9 -11.42 -2.59 -5.01
C THR A 9 -12.49 -1.66 -4.40
N THR A 10 -13.31 -2.18 -3.48
CA THR A 10 -14.37 -1.40 -2.81
C THR A 10 -13.77 -0.27 -1.98
N THR A 11 -14.35 0.92 -2.12
CA THR A 11 -14.08 2.11 -1.29
C THR A 11 -15.38 2.60 -0.67
N SER A 12 -15.32 3.21 0.51
CA SER A 12 -16.51 3.69 1.22
C SER A 12 -16.26 5.00 1.96
N ALA A 13 -17.33 5.78 2.14
CA ALA A 13 -17.34 6.95 3.02
C ALA A 13 -17.46 6.56 4.51
N THR A 14 -17.87 5.32 4.80
CA THR A 14 -18.11 4.78 6.14
C THR A 14 -17.26 3.54 6.40
N ASP A 15 -17.03 3.24 7.67
CA ASP A 15 -16.31 2.04 8.10
C ASP A 15 -17.21 0.80 8.03
N ASP A 16 -17.39 0.27 6.80
CA ASP A 16 -18.33 -0.82 6.53
C ASP A 16 -17.80 -2.21 6.94
N HIS A 17 -16.49 -2.34 7.11
CA HIS A 17 -15.85 -3.64 7.36
C HIS A 17 -15.05 -3.71 8.68
N GLY A 18 -14.99 -2.61 9.43
CA GLY A 18 -14.19 -2.51 10.65
C GLY A 18 -12.72 -2.28 10.35
N VAL A 19 -12.22 -1.05 10.53
CA VAL A 19 -10.81 -0.71 10.28
C VAL A 19 -9.88 -1.63 11.07
N GLY A 20 -8.81 -2.06 10.41
CA GLY A 20 -7.84 -2.99 10.96
C GLY A 20 -8.17 -4.47 10.73
N ASN A 21 -9.39 -4.83 10.35
CA ASN A 21 -9.74 -6.21 10.03
C ASN A 21 -9.02 -6.68 8.76
N VAL A 22 -8.55 -7.93 8.81
CA VAL A 22 -7.85 -8.60 7.71
C VAL A 22 -8.72 -9.73 7.17
N PHE A 23 -8.81 -9.79 5.85
CA PHE A 23 -9.57 -10.78 5.12
C PHE A 23 -8.66 -11.55 4.16
N GLU A 24 -8.97 -12.79 3.89
CA GLU A 24 -8.23 -13.61 2.94
C GLU A 24 -9.13 -13.95 1.74
N SER A 25 -8.56 -13.88 0.54
CA SER A 25 -9.24 -14.35 -0.66
C SER A 25 -8.90 -15.82 -0.94
N LYS A 26 -9.65 -16.45 -1.84
CA LYS A 26 -9.46 -17.86 -2.19
C LYS A 26 -8.10 -18.17 -2.83
N ASP A 27 -7.44 -17.18 -3.41
CA ASP A 27 -6.11 -17.29 -4.00
C ASP A 27 -4.96 -17.05 -2.98
N GLY A 28 -5.29 -16.88 -1.69
CA GLY A 28 -4.33 -16.69 -0.61
C GLY A 28 -3.86 -15.25 -0.43
N LYS A 29 -4.34 -14.30 -1.22
CA LYS A 29 -4.06 -12.88 -0.99
C LYS A 29 -4.76 -12.40 0.26
N LYS A 30 -4.13 -11.48 0.98
CA LYS A 30 -4.68 -10.87 2.19
C LYS A 30 -4.92 -9.39 1.99
N TYR A 31 -6.06 -8.93 2.49
CA TYR A 31 -6.53 -7.57 2.38
C TYR A 31 -6.87 -7.03 3.77
N LYS A 32 -6.49 -5.79 4.02
CA LYS A 32 -6.80 -5.08 5.27
C LYS A 32 -7.71 -3.90 4.97
N TRP A 33 -8.79 -3.75 5.74
CA TRP A 33 -9.66 -2.57 5.68
C TRP A 33 -9.05 -1.44 6.51
N VAL A 34 -8.86 -0.28 5.90
CA VAL A 34 -8.14 0.84 6.51
C VAL A 34 -8.84 2.17 6.24
N GLU A 35 -8.53 3.17 7.08
CA GLU A 35 -8.83 4.57 6.82
C GLU A 35 -7.64 5.22 6.12
N VAL A 36 -7.90 5.89 5.00
CA VAL A 36 -6.91 6.64 4.23
C VAL A 36 -6.90 8.08 4.68
N VAL A 37 -5.74 8.63 4.95
CA VAL A 37 -5.56 10.01 5.42
C VAL A 37 -4.51 10.75 4.60
N ASP A 38 -4.50 12.05 4.72
CA ASP A 38 -3.55 13.05 4.19
C ASP A 38 -3.63 13.26 2.68
N VAL A 39 -3.56 12.21 1.87
CA VAL A 39 -3.56 12.31 0.40
C VAL A 39 -4.47 11.26 -0.24
N ASP A 40 -4.96 11.57 -1.43
CA ASP A 40 -5.72 10.63 -2.25
C ASP A 40 -4.84 9.45 -2.69
N LEU A 41 -5.48 8.30 -2.94
CA LEU A 41 -4.80 7.12 -3.46
C LEU A 41 -5.19 6.82 -4.90
N ALA A 42 -4.22 6.38 -5.69
CA ALA A 42 -4.45 5.67 -6.94
C ALA A 42 -4.21 4.17 -6.77
N VAL A 43 -4.81 3.36 -7.63
CA VAL A 43 -4.54 1.93 -7.70
C VAL A 43 -3.04 1.69 -7.93
N GLY A 44 -2.44 0.79 -7.17
CA GLY A 44 -1.00 0.50 -7.25
C GLY A 44 -0.12 1.38 -6.35
N TYR A 45 -0.70 2.35 -5.63
CA TYR A 45 0.07 3.14 -4.67
C TYR A 45 0.51 2.28 -3.48
N VAL A 46 1.78 2.39 -3.12
CA VAL A 46 2.30 1.88 -1.85
C VAL A 46 1.82 2.79 -0.73
N VAL A 47 1.31 2.20 0.33
CA VAL A 47 0.84 2.94 1.50
C VAL A 47 1.64 2.59 2.74
N CYS A 48 1.84 3.59 3.58
CA CYS A 48 2.57 3.52 4.84
C CYS A 48 1.62 3.72 6.02
N PRO A 49 1.99 3.27 7.25
CA PRO A 49 1.16 3.52 8.41
C PRO A 49 1.14 5.00 8.77
N ALA A 50 -0.05 5.53 9.00
CA ALA A 50 -0.30 6.88 9.52
C ALA A 50 -0.71 6.87 11.02
N SER A 51 -0.90 5.68 11.59
CA SER A 51 -1.16 5.47 13.01
C SER A 51 -0.38 4.28 13.55
N THR A 52 -0.08 4.28 14.84
CA THR A 52 0.71 3.23 15.49
C THR A 52 0.01 1.87 15.53
N ASP A 53 -1.31 1.85 15.45
CA ASP A 53 -2.12 0.62 15.40
C ASP A 53 -2.33 0.09 13.98
N GLY A 54 -1.84 0.82 12.95
CA GLY A 54 -1.96 0.42 11.55
C GLY A 54 -3.39 0.43 11.00
N THR A 55 -4.32 1.13 11.64
CA THR A 55 -5.70 1.28 11.14
C THR A 55 -5.84 2.42 10.14
N LYS A 56 -4.94 3.41 10.22
CA LYS A 56 -4.83 4.52 9.28
C LYS A 56 -3.60 4.39 8.43
N VAL A 57 -3.73 4.67 7.15
CA VAL A 57 -2.65 4.62 6.16
C VAL A 57 -2.60 5.88 5.34
N THR A 58 -1.43 6.16 4.81
CA THR A 58 -1.19 7.29 3.91
C THR A 58 -0.19 6.90 2.82
N ALA A 59 -0.27 7.53 1.67
CA ALA A 59 0.79 7.52 0.66
C ALA A 59 1.73 8.72 0.82
N ASP A 60 1.45 9.65 1.73
CA ASP A 60 2.30 10.82 1.96
C ASP A 60 3.61 10.43 2.66
N VAL A 61 4.71 10.62 1.96
CA VAL A 61 6.07 10.34 2.46
C VAL A 61 6.82 11.60 2.88
N SER A 62 6.18 12.77 2.80
CA SER A 62 6.80 14.07 3.09
C SER A 62 7.19 14.28 4.56
N GLY A 63 6.65 13.48 5.47
CA GLY A 63 6.86 13.62 6.91
C GLY A 63 8.25 13.19 7.42
N GLY A 64 9.09 12.55 6.61
CA GLY A 64 10.47 12.20 6.94
C GLY A 64 10.64 11.23 8.11
N SER A 65 9.57 10.63 8.63
CA SER A 65 9.67 9.62 9.69
C SER A 65 9.83 8.22 9.10
N GLN A 66 10.61 7.37 9.74
CA GLN A 66 10.76 5.97 9.32
C GLN A 66 9.42 5.23 9.25
N LEU A 67 8.45 5.62 10.06
CA LEU A 67 7.09 5.05 10.00
C LEU A 67 6.38 5.44 8.71
N ALA A 68 6.54 6.66 8.23
CA ALA A 68 5.95 7.11 6.96
C ALA A 68 6.56 6.42 5.73
N GLN A 69 7.77 5.89 5.84
CA GLN A 69 8.49 5.23 4.74
C GLN A 69 8.34 3.69 4.74
N ARG A 70 7.69 3.11 5.74
CA ARG A 70 7.44 1.66 5.79
C ARG A 70 6.20 1.31 5.00
N GLY A 71 6.37 0.79 3.81
CA GLY A 71 5.27 0.21 3.04
C GLY A 71 4.62 -0.94 3.80
N ILE A 72 3.31 -0.87 4.00
CA ILE A 72 2.52 -1.93 4.66
C ILE A 72 1.48 -2.56 3.77
N GLY A 73 1.28 -2.02 2.59
CA GLY A 73 0.32 -2.55 1.63
C GLY A 73 0.25 -1.74 0.34
N VAL A 74 -0.57 -2.22 -0.55
CA VAL A 74 -0.79 -1.64 -1.88
C VAL A 74 -2.26 -1.29 -2.04
N ALA A 75 -2.55 -0.08 -2.50
CA ALA A 75 -3.90 0.39 -2.78
C ALA A 75 -4.49 -0.35 -4.00
N LEU A 76 -5.71 -0.84 -3.87
CA LEU A 76 -6.42 -1.58 -4.92
C LEU A 76 -7.56 -0.79 -5.55
N GLY A 77 -7.97 0.29 -4.92
CA GLY A 77 -8.99 1.21 -5.40
C GLY A 77 -8.51 2.64 -5.39
N THR A 78 -9.09 3.47 -6.24
CA THR A 78 -8.90 4.91 -6.20
C THR A 78 -9.68 5.48 -5.01
N VAL A 79 -9.01 6.26 -4.18
CA VAL A 79 -9.60 6.91 -3.01
C VAL A 79 -9.45 8.41 -3.11
N ASP A 80 -10.57 9.11 -3.08
CA ASP A 80 -10.66 10.55 -2.86
C ASP A 80 -11.05 10.74 -1.39
N ILE A 81 -10.10 11.19 -0.55
CA ILE A 81 -10.31 11.32 0.90
C ILE A 81 -11.38 12.33 1.28
N SER A 82 -11.77 13.23 0.37
CA SER A 82 -12.87 14.18 0.58
C SER A 82 -14.26 13.54 0.46
N ASP A 83 -14.34 12.40 -0.23
CA ASP A 83 -15.60 11.67 -0.48
C ASP A 83 -15.60 10.31 0.21
N LYS A 84 -14.60 9.46 -0.08
CA LYS A 84 -14.52 8.08 0.40
C LYS A 84 -13.13 7.80 0.97
N LYS A 85 -13.01 7.67 2.27
CA LYS A 85 -11.72 7.51 2.95
C LYS A 85 -11.44 6.11 3.49
N TYR A 86 -12.32 5.16 3.28
CA TYR A 86 -12.11 3.76 3.68
C TYR A 86 -11.91 2.89 2.46
N ALA A 87 -10.91 2.01 2.50
CA ALA A 87 -10.55 1.14 1.40
C ALA A 87 -9.88 -0.14 1.88
N PHE A 88 -9.84 -1.14 1.00
CA PHE A 88 -8.93 -2.27 1.16
C PHE A 88 -7.55 -1.93 0.62
N ILE A 89 -6.53 -2.37 1.35
CA ILE A 89 -5.16 -2.48 0.85
C ILE A 89 -4.76 -3.95 0.83
N GLN A 90 -3.97 -4.34 -0.17
CA GLN A 90 -3.39 -5.69 -0.19
C GLN A 90 -2.15 -5.71 0.69
N VAL A 91 -2.12 -6.63 1.67
CA VAL A 91 -1.03 -6.75 2.65
C VAL A 91 -0.22 -8.04 2.49
N ALA A 92 -0.65 -8.95 1.62
CA ALA A 92 0.10 -10.15 1.27
C ALA A 92 -0.26 -10.66 -0.12
N GLY A 93 0.69 -11.32 -0.76
CA GLY A 93 0.57 -11.84 -2.13
C GLY A 93 1.12 -10.89 -3.18
N VAL A 94 1.11 -11.33 -4.44
CA VAL A 94 1.61 -10.53 -5.57
C VAL A 94 0.63 -9.39 -5.88
N ALA A 95 1.16 -8.19 -6.05
CA ALA A 95 0.40 -6.99 -6.39
C ALA A 95 1.16 -6.15 -7.42
N ASP A 96 0.41 -5.45 -8.26
CA ASP A 96 0.97 -4.45 -9.16
C ASP A 96 1.18 -3.15 -8.38
N VAL A 97 2.35 -2.55 -8.50
CA VAL A 97 2.71 -1.31 -7.83
C VAL A 97 3.26 -0.28 -8.82
N TYR A 98 3.07 0.99 -8.52
CA TYR A 98 3.81 2.05 -9.19
C TYR A 98 5.22 2.10 -8.62
N SER A 99 6.22 2.32 -9.47
CA SER A 99 7.60 2.52 -9.06
C SER A 99 8.18 3.80 -9.66
N ASP A 100 9.32 4.21 -9.15
CA ASP A 100 10.04 5.40 -9.61
C ASP A 100 10.80 5.19 -10.94
N GLY A 101 10.81 3.99 -11.48
CA GLY A 101 11.48 3.62 -12.73
C GLY A 101 12.87 3.01 -12.58
N SER A 102 13.31 2.76 -11.35
CA SER A 102 14.68 2.24 -11.08
C SER A 102 14.72 0.77 -10.64
N VAL A 103 13.56 0.17 -10.36
CA VAL A 103 13.48 -1.18 -9.77
C VAL A 103 13.78 -2.27 -10.80
N ALA A 104 14.72 -3.16 -10.49
CA ALA A 104 15.03 -4.35 -11.29
C ALA A 104 14.41 -5.62 -10.69
N ALA A 105 14.21 -6.64 -11.53
CA ALA A 105 13.70 -7.93 -11.06
C ALA A 105 14.61 -8.55 -10.00
N GLY A 106 14.04 -9.03 -8.91
CA GLY A 106 14.75 -9.64 -7.78
C GLY A 106 15.24 -8.66 -6.72
N GLU A 107 15.08 -7.36 -6.91
CA GLU A 107 15.46 -6.37 -5.91
C GLU A 107 14.45 -6.25 -4.77
N ALA A 108 14.95 -5.91 -3.58
CA ALA A 108 14.13 -5.54 -2.44
C ALA A 108 13.52 -4.16 -2.67
N VAL A 109 12.26 -4.00 -2.35
CA VAL A 109 11.53 -2.76 -2.57
C VAL A 109 11.08 -2.11 -1.27
N VAL A 110 11.18 -0.80 -1.23
CA VAL A 110 10.75 0.09 -0.16
C VAL A 110 9.74 1.12 -0.71
N ALA A 111 9.04 1.83 0.16
CA ALA A 111 8.31 3.01 -0.25
C ALA A 111 9.28 4.11 -0.64
N ASP A 112 9.07 4.77 -1.78
CA ASP A 112 9.88 5.92 -2.20
C ASP A 112 9.82 7.02 -1.12
N SER A 113 10.95 7.58 -0.76
CA SER A 113 11.08 8.62 0.26
C SER A 113 10.77 10.03 -0.24
N SER A 114 10.63 10.22 -1.55
CA SER A 114 10.49 11.52 -2.20
C SER A 114 9.16 11.72 -2.92
N THR A 115 8.54 10.65 -3.37
CA THR A 115 7.33 10.70 -4.19
C THR A 115 6.24 9.81 -3.61
N ASN A 116 5.09 10.40 -3.35
CA ASN A 116 3.96 9.71 -2.73
C ASN A 116 3.48 8.50 -3.55
N GLY A 117 3.32 7.38 -2.87
CA GLY A 117 2.71 6.17 -3.43
C GLY A 117 3.61 5.31 -4.32
N LEU A 118 4.85 5.70 -4.59
CA LEU A 118 5.76 4.92 -5.40
C LEU A 118 6.54 3.89 -4.57
N ALA A 119 6.99 2.83 -5.23
CA ALA A 119 8.01 1.92 -4.75
C ALA A 119 9.36 2.31 -5.34
N ASP A 120 10.41 2.09 -4.57
CA ASP A 120 11.80 2.33 -4.95
C ASP A 120 12.67 1.11 -4.58
N THR A 121 13.84 1.02 -5.16
CA THR A 121 14.86 0.05 -4.77
C THR A 121 15.41 0.39 -3.39
N MET A 122 15.56 -0.61 -2.52
CA MET A 122 16.17 -0.46 -1.21
C MET A 122 17.60 0.07 -1.33
N ALA A 123 17.91 1.16 -0.64
CA ALA A 123 19.26 1.67 -0.46
C ALA A 123 19.87 1.20 0.88
N ASP A 124 21.18 1.43 1.06
CA ASP A 124 21.87 1.12 2.31
C ASP A 124 21.26 1.89 3.49
N GLY A 125 20.89 1.17 4.54
CA GLY A 125 20.26 1.73 5.74
C GLY A 125 18.73 1.69 5.73
N GLU A 126 18.12 1.13 4.69
CA GLU A 126 16.66 1.00 4.54
C GLU A 126 16.14 -0.43 4.76
N GLU A 127 16.97 -1.35 5.25
CA GLU A 127 16.65 -2.77 5.37
C GLU A 127 15.41 -3.03 6.23
N GLU A 128 15.12 -2.17 7.18
CA GLU A 128 13.94 -2.26 8.04
C GLU A 128 12.66 -1.78 7.34
N GLN A 129 12.76 -1.16 6.16
CA GLN A 129 11.65 -0.58 5.41
C GLN A 129 11.18 -1.49 4.28
N VAL A 130 11.91 -2.57 3.99
CA VAL A 130 11.58 -3.52 2.92
C VAL A 130 10.20 -4.12 3.18
N PHE A 131 9.29 -3.97 2.20
CA PHE A 131 7.96 -4.56 2.27
C PHE A 131 7.73 -5.65 1.23
N GLY A 132 8.63 -5.83 0.28
CA GLY A 132 8.49 -6.82 -0.78
C GLY A 132 9.72 -6.98 -1.66
N TRP A 133 9.56 -7.76 -2.72
CA TRP A 133 10.58 -8.07 -3.71
C TRP A 133 9.96 -7.93 -5.09
N ALA A 134 10.67 -7.27 -6.00
CA ALA A 134 10.24 -7.10 -7.37
C ALA A 134 10.32 -8.44 -8.12
N LEU A 135 9.22 -8.85 -8.72
CA LEU A 135 9.19 -10.04 -9.59
C LEU A 135 9.63 -9.71 -11.01
N GLU A 136 9.40 -8.48 -11.42
CA GLU A 136 9.72 -7.97 -12.76
C GLU A 136 10.48 -6.65 -12.62
N ALA A 137 11.24 -6.30 -13.67
CA ALA A 137 11.84 -4.98 -13.75
C ALA A 137 10.79 -3.93 -14.09
N ASP A 138 10.95 -2.74 -13.55
CA ASP A 138 10.13 -1.61 -13.94
C ASP A 138 10.35 -1.27 -15.42
N SER A 139 9.27 -1.11 -16.14
CA SER A 139 9.27 -0.72 -17.56
C SER A 139 8.92 0.75 -17.77
N GLY A 140 8.85 1.54 -16.68
CA GLY A 140 8.39 2.93 -16.72
C GLY A 140 6.87 3.09 -16.84
N SER A 141 6.15 2.02 -16.58
CA SER A 141 4.69 1.97 -16.43
C SER A 141 4.35 1.23 -15.15
N PRO A 142 3.17 1.42 -14.58
CA PRO A 142 2.77 0.61 -13.42
C PRO A 142 2.90 -0.88 -13.79
N VAL A 143 3.66 -1.56 -12.99
CA VAL A 143 3.92 -2.99 -13.14
C VAL A 143 2.92 -3.77 -12.31
#